data_2f62f6732bc9ef08e60b4e9beb0c7b0e
#
_entry.id   2f62f6732bc9ef08e60b4e9beb0c7b0e
#
_cell.length_a   1.000
_cell.length_b   1.000
_cell.length_c   1.000
_cell.angle_alpha   90.00
_cell.angle_beta   90.00
_cell.angle_gamma   90.00
#
_symmetry.space_group_name_H-M   'P 1'
#
loop_
_entity.id
_entity.type
_entity.pdbx_description
1 polymer ?
#
loop_
_entity_poly.entity_id
_entity_poly.type
_entity_poly.pdbx_seq_one_letter_code
_entity_poly.pdbx_strand_id
1 'polypeptide(L)'
;MIIYEKRNLKIKGIIMKKTFLKKLVTASIAAVTALSVFRGLPTFADENSDATAMSNGETNAQVSINKVLNIAEGITTPYAHFTFTFTPKTGTSSNGVLYETINSSNGQIADKTVNYSETDVLLSGQTSIKKSTGNIFENVSYTHAGEYVYTVAEKQNVGWKPMQKGGVAIDSMTFDDRSYEMHVIVKNKSTSGVYISSVYFKQVTTGATAKVKPSEKGPTYKYDLFTNIYRKNAGKITDPKDPHPNDSHLGHYDPNAKSLVIKKVVSGATADKSKDFTFKLTFTKASTEENNSIVGQIGNQSKTFEYGKETTITLHHDQSLVFDTIPAGTRYKLVEVGTAGYMASAAYMENGVSKNLDGRASSDFTQNNILVGEKPNNNTITNSLPDVTPTGLLIDNLPFILMIGLGLAGFVVLSKKRRQA
;
A
#
# COMPACT_ATOMS: atom_id res chain seq x y z
N MET A 1 -3.18 -59.41 24.73
CA MET A 1 -2.11 -59.20 23.71
C MET A 1 -2.06 -57.79 23.13
N ILE A 2 -3.17 -57.10 22.92
CA ILE A 2 -3.23 -55.76 22.34
C ILE A 2 -2.73 -54.63 23.27
N ILE A 3 -2.84 -54.79 24.60
CA ILE A 3 -2.41 -53.77 25.57
C ILE A 3 -0.87 -53.74 25.73
N TYR A 4 -0.19 -54.84 25.50
CA TYR A 4 1.28 -54.90 25.58
C TYR A 4 1.98 -54.26 24.40
N GLU A 5 1.43 -54.35 23.20
CA GLU A 5 1.99 -53.70 22.00
C GLU A 5 1.88 -52.17 22.04
N LYS A 6 0.76 -51.59 22.54
CA LYS A 6 0.62 -50.15 22.68
C LYS A 6 1.60 -49.52 23.70
N ARG A 7 1.96 -50.23 24.75
CA ARG A 7 2.98 -49.78 25.71
C ARG A 7 4.39 -49.78 25.11
N ASN A 8 4.73 -50.78 24.32
CA ASN A 8 6.03 -50.86 23.69
C ASN A 8 6.23 -49.82 22.58
N LEU A 9 5.19 -49.47 21.84
CA LEU A 9 5.24 -48.38 20.86
C LEU A 9 5.42 -46.98 21.52
N LYS A 10 4.77 -46.78 22.68
CA LYS A 10 4.91 -45.54 23.44
C LYS A 10 6.32 -45.35 24.03
N ILE A 11 6.93 -46.45 24.50
CA ILE A 11 8.31 -46.43 24.99
C ILE A 11 9.32 -46.23 23.87
N LYS A 12 9.14 -46.85 22.68
CA LYS A 12 9.98 -46.63 21.51
C LYS A 12 9.90 -45.18 20.99
N GLY A 13 8.70 -44.58 20.99
CA GLY A 13 8.50 -43.19 20.58
C GLY A 13 9.18 -42.19 21.53
N ILE A 14 9.15 -42.43 22.83
CA ILE A 14 9.80 -41.59 23.84
C ILE A 14 11.34 -41.75 23.77
N ILE A 15 11.85 -42.96 23.53
CA ILE A 15 13.30 -43.21 23.36
C ILE A 15 13.80 -42.54 22.06
N MET A 16 13.06 -42.62 20.95
CA MET A 16 13.43 -41.91 19.72
C MET A 16 13.44 -40.39 19.88
N LYS A 17 12.45 -39.82 20.59
CA LYS A 17 12.47 -38.36 20.86
C LYS A 17 13.65 -37.93 21.74
N LYS A 18 13.98 -38.73 22.79
CA LYS A 18 15.16 -38.46 23.63
C LYS A 18 16.48 -38.59 22.88
N THR A 19 16.60 -39.55 21.97
CA THR A 19 17.81 -39.74 21.15
C THR A 19 17.94 -38.67 20.11
N PHE A 20 16.82 -38.20 19.50
CA PHE A 20 16.81 -37.09 18.57
C PHE A 20 17.14 -35.76 19.27
N LEU A 21 16.57 -35.54 20.47
CA LEU A 21 16.90 -34.34 21.25
C LEU A 21 18.37 -34.33 21.71
N LYS A 22 18.92 -35.51 22.13
CA LYS A 22 20.37 -35.62 22.45
C LYS A 22 21.27 -35.34 21.24
N LYS A 23 20.91 -35.81 20.05
CA LYS A 23 21.66 -35.53 18.83
C LYS A 23 21.55 -34.04 18.41
N LEU A 24 20.39 -33.41 18.63
CA LEU A 24 20.22 -31.98 18.37
C LEU A 24 21.03 -31.14 19.36
N VAL A 25 21.04 -31.48 20.63
CA VAL A 25 21.84 -30.82 21.67
C VAL A 25 23.33 -31.06 21.45
N THR A 26 23.74 -32.27 21.02
CA THR A 26 25.16 -32.55 20.70
C THR A 26 25.64 -31.84 19.44
N ALA A 27 24.78 -31.68 18.42
CA ALA A 27 25.10 -30.91 17.23
C ALA A 27 25.21 -29.40 17.52
N SER A 28 24.34 -28.85 18.40
CA SER A 28 24.43 -27.47 18.84
C SER A 28 25.67 -27.22 19.75
N ILE A 29 26.06 -28.18 20.59
CA ILE A 29 27.25 -28.10 21.43
C ILE A 29 28.54 -28.24 20.56
N ALA A 30 28.53 -29.06 19.51
CA ALA A 30 29.65 -29.17 18.58
C ALA A 30 29.88 -27.88 17.75
N ALA A 31 28.79 -27.20 17.36
CA ALA A 31 28.86 -25.88 16.70
C ALA A 31 29.36 -24.79 17.66
N VAL A 32 29.02 -24.87 18.96
CA VAL A 32 29.46 -23.94 20.01
C VAL A 32 30.95 -24.21 20.37
N THR A 33 31.40 -25.46 20.38
CA THR A 33 32.82 -25.78 20.71
C THR A 33 33.79 -25.43 19.58
N ALA A 34 33.37 -25.41 18.33
CA ALA A 34 34.20 -24.90 17.21
C ALA A 34 34.39 -23.37 17.27
N LEU A 35 33.51 -22.63 17.97
CA LEU A 35 33.68 -21.19 18.23
C LEU A 35 34.54 -20.88 19.47
N SER A 36 34.84 -21.87 20.32
CA SER A 36 35.50 -21.65 21.63
C SER A 36 37.03 -21.68 21.64
N VAL A 37 37.67 -21.69 20.49
CA VAL A 37 39.15 -21.69 20.42
C VAL A 37 39.76 -20.27 20.45
N PHE A 38 38.93 -19.24 20.66
CA PHE A 38 39.42 -17.87 20.83
C PHE A 38 39.63 -17.55 22.32
N ARG A 39 40.85 -17.51 22.74
CA ARG A 39 41.25 -16.98 24.05
C ARG A 39 40.82 -15.51 24.14
N GLY A 40 39.79 -15.22 24.93
CA GLY A 40 39.50 -13.89 25.44
C GLY A 40 38.32 -13.14 24.81
N LEU A 41 37.65 -13.65 23.78
CA LEU A 41 36.37 -13.06 23.35
C LEU A 41 35.20 -13.76 24.03
N PRO A 42 34.23 -13.04 24.56
CA PRO A 42 33.04 -13.64 25.15
C PRO A 42 32.37 -14.54 24.12
N THR A 43 32.08 -15.77 24.53
CA THR A 43 31.21 -16.64 23.75
C THR A 43 29.84 -15.96 23.69
N PHE A 44 29.55 -15.30 22.56
CA PHE A 44 28.20 -14.88 22.25
C PHE A 44 27.39 -16.14 21.94
N ALA A 45 27.10 -16.92 22.98
CA ALA A 45 26.09 -17.95 22.95
C ALA A 45 24.75 -17.22 22.92
N ASP A 46 24.34 -16.81 21.72
CA ASP A 46 23.07 -16.16 21.53
C ASP A 46 22.04 -17.19 21.07
N GLU A 47 20.96 -17.28 21.80
CA GLU A 47 19.79 -18.11 21.47
C GLU A 47 19.15 -17.74 20.12
N ASN A 48 19.64 -16.72 19.42
CA ASN A 48 19.06 -16.18 18.21
C ASN A 48 20.10 -16.07 17.05
N SER A 49 20.72 -17.22 16.68
CA SER A 49 21.61 -17.32 15.50
C SER A 49 20.93 -16.85 14.19
N ASP A 50 19.60 -16.90 14.15
CA ASP A 50 18.80 -16.45 13.00
C ASP A 50 18.85 -14.94 12.74
N ALA A 51 19.24 -14.13 13.71
CA ALA A 51 19.32 -12.68 13.63
C ALA A 51 20.73 -12.16 13.33
N THR A 52 21.68 -13.02 13.00
CA THR A 52 23.09 -12.68 12.77
C THR A 52 23.50 -13.04 11.35
N ALA A 53 24.09 -12.09 10.62
CA ALA A 53 24.77 -12.36 9.35
C ALA A 53 26.10 -13.02 9.64
N MET A 54 26.34 -14.18 9.04
CA MET A 54 27.56 -14.98 9.26
C MET A 54 28.42 -15.02 8.01
N SER A 55 29.71 -15.09 8.20
CA SER A 55 30.67 -15.38 7.13
C SER A 55 30.54 -16.83 6.65
N ASN A 56 30.98 -17.06 5.43
CA ASN A 56 31.18 -18.40 4.90
C ASN A 56 32.69 -18.71 4.94
N GLY A 57 33.11 -19.56 5.88
CA GLY A 57 34.52 -19.79 6.17
C GLY A 57 35.22 -18.54 6.69
N GLU A 58 36.42 -18.25 6.19
CA GLU A 58 37.20 -17.05 6.55
C GLU A 58 37.06 -15.90 5.55
N THR A 59 35.90 -15.84 4.84
CA THR A 59 35.52 -14.69 4.00
C THR A 59 34.73 -13.66 4.82
N ASN A 60 34.68 -12.43 4.35
CA ASN A 60 33.91 -11.40 5.05
C ASN A 60 32.38 -11.69 4.96
N ALA A 61 31.69 -11.63 6.09
CA ALA A 61 30.24 -11.53 6.11
C ALA A 61 29.80 -10.25 5.37
N GLN A 62 28.80 -10.37 4.51
CA GLN A 62 28.28 -9.26 3.73
C GLN A 62 26.89 -8.86 4.23
N VAL A 63 26.67 -7.57 4.38
CA VAL A 63 25.41 -7.01 4.86
C VAL A 63 24.99 -5.82 4.01
N SER A 64 23.72 -5.70 3.74
CA SER A 64 23.11 -4.51 3.16
C SER A 64 21.91 -4.05 4.00
N ILE A 65 21.66 -2.75 3.98
CA ILE A 65 20.48 -2.14 4.58
C ILE A 65 19.45 -1.90 3.46
N ASN A 66 18.26 -2.41 3.65
CA ASN A 66 17.13 -2.05 2.80
C ASN A 66 16.45 -0.81 3.35
N LYS A 67 16.27 0.16 2.48
CA LYS A 67 15.30 1.25 2.68
C LYS A 67 13.94 0.79 2.22
N VAL A 68 12.94 0.92 3.07
CA VAL A 68 11.55 0.65 2.77
C VAL A 68 10.82 1.98 2.64
N LEU A 69 10.17 2.22 1.50
CA LEU A 69 9.29 3.35 1.29
C LEU A 69 7.85 2.83 1.19
N ASN A 70 7.06 3.06 2.24
CA ASN A 70 5.63 2.79 2.21
C ASN A 70 4.95 3.86 1.35
N ILE A 71 4.21 3.41 0.35
CA ILE A 71 3.51 4.24 -0.62
C ILE A 71 2.19 3.57 -1.01
N ALA A 72 1.14 4.36 -1.23
CA ALA A 72 -0.15 3.81 -1.65
C ALA A 72 -0.23 3.67 -3.18
N GLU A 73 -1.12 2.80 -3.65
CA GLU A 73 -1.42 2.64 -5.06
C GLU A 73 -1.98 3.95 -5.67
N GLY A 74 -1.69 4.19 -6.94
CA GLY A 74 -2.14 5.40 -7.65
C GLY A 74 -1.34 6.66 -7.33
N ILE A 75 -0.16 6.50 -6.73
CA ILE A 75 0.80 7.56 -6.43
C ILE A 75 2.09 7.29 -7.21
N THR A 76 2.63 8.29 -7.87
CA THR A 76 3.97 8.24 -8.45
C THR A 76 5.01 8.35 -7.35
N THR A 77 6.04 7.50 -7.40
CA THR A 77 7.14 7.51 -6.43
C THR A 77 7.89 8.84 -6.48
N PRO A 78 8.13 9.51 -5.35
CA PRO A 78 8.81 10.80 -5.33
C PRO A 78 10.30 10.67 -5.67
N TYR A 79 10.88 11.76 -6.16
CA TYR A 79 12.34 11.92 -6.13
C TYR A 79 12.77 12.11 -4.68
N ALA A 80 13.50 11.15 -4.16
CA ALA A 80 14.01 11.18 -2.80
C ALA A 80 15.34 10.43 -2.69
N HIS A 81 16.21 10.89 -1.80
CA HIS A 81 17.41 10.16 -1.43
C HIS A 81 17.52 10.06 0.08
N PHE A 82 17.77 8.86 0.57
CA PHE A 82 17.86 8.57 1.99
C PHE A 82 19.27 8.14 2.32
N THR A 83 19.93 8.84 3.24
CA THR A 83 21.32 8.62 3.61
C THR A 83 21.41 8.02 5.00
N PHE A 84 22.14 6.92 5.13
CA PHE A 84 22.42 6.23 6.39
C PHE A 84 23.84 6.56 6.84
N THR A 85 23.96 6.94 8.11
CA THR A 85 25.23 7.25 8.76
C THR A 85 25.68 6.08 9.63
N PHE A 86 26.98 5.91 9.74
CA PHE A 86 27.63 4.89 10.55
C PHE A 86 28.59 5.58 11.53
N THR A 87 28.05 6.01 12.67
CA THR A 87 28.86 6.74 13.67
C THR A 87 29.54 5.74 14.60
N PRO A 88 30.88 5.79 14.72
CA PRO A 88 31.61 4.96 15.66
C PRO A 88 31.10 5.10 17.08
N LYS A 89 30.92 3.97 17.78
CA LYS A 89 30.52 3.91 19.17
C LYS A 89 31.66 3.41 20.03
N THR A 90 32.03 4.17 21.05
CA THR A 90 32.98 3.75 22.10
C THR A 90 32.24 3.16 23.28
N GLY A 91 32.87 2.29 24.04
CA GLY A 91 32.25 1.69 25.23
C GLY A 91 32.73 0.25 25.45
N THR A 92 31.91 -0.48 26.22
CA THR A 92 32.16 -1.89 26.52
C THR A 92 30.90 -2.72 26.23
N SER A 93 31.13 -3.96 25.86
CA SER A 93 30.06 -4.98 25.77
C SER A 93 29.47 -5.28 27.15
N SER A 94 28.35 -5.99 27.18
CA SER A 94 27.76 -6.48 28.45
C SER A 94 28.69 -7.34 29.29
N ASN A 95 29.74 -7.92 28.68
CA ASN A 95 30.76 -8.75 29.33
C ASN A 95 32.02 -7.97 29.67
N GLY A 96 32.02 -6.63 29.57
CA GLY A 96 33.16 -5.78 29.94
C GLY A 96 34.29 -5.71 28.91
N VAL A 97 34.10 -6.25 27.69
CA VAL A 97 35.08 -6.15 26.62
C VAL A 97 34.96 -4.78 25.95
N LEU A 98 36.09 -4.06 25.81
CA LEU A 98 36.12 -2.77 25.12
C LEU A 98 35.82 -2.95 23.62
N TYR A 99 35.03 -2.01 23.07
CA TYR A 99 34.85 -1.90 21.62
C TYR A 99 36.11 -1.35 20.98
N GLU A 100 36.40 -1.83 19.78
CA GLU A 100 37.56 -1.40 19.03
C GLU A 100 37.46 0.04 18.55
N THR A 101 38.58 0.74 18.49
CA THR A 101 38.63 2.12 17.99
C THR A 101 38.48 2.14 16.47
N ILE A 102 37.51 2.86 15.98
CA ILE A 102 37.21 3.04 14.55
C ILE A 102 37.82 4.37 14.08
N ASN A 103 38.56 4.31 12.97
CA ASN A 103 39.15 5.48 12.32
C ASN A 103 39.29 5.23 10.80
N SER A 104 39.87 6.19 10.07
CA SER A 104 39.96 6.15 8.60
C SER A 104 40.74 4.94 8.04
N SER A 105 41.63 4.33 8.82
CA SER A 105 42.39 3.13 8.43
C SER A 105 41.84 1.84 9.06
N ASN A 106 40.88 1.92 9.97
CA ASN A 106 40.39 0.78 10.73
C ASN A 106 38.87 0.89 10.94
N GLY A 107 38.09 0.25 10.08
CA GLY A 107 36.64 0.08 10.24
C GLY A 107 35.78 1.28 9.86
N GLN A 108 36.32 2.38 9.31
CA GLN A 108 35.50 3.52 8.88
C GLN A 108 34.56 3.10 7.76
N ILE A 109 33.26 3.25 7.99
CA ILE A 109 32.20 3.03 6.99
C ILE A 109 31.71 4.41 6.52
N ALA A 110 31.78 4.64 5.21
CA ALA A 110 31.20 5.85 4.61
C ALA A 110 29.66 5.79 4.60
N ASP A 111 29.04 6.95 4.68
CA ASP A 111 27.58 7.08 4.51
C ASP A 111 27.10 6.34 3.25
N LYS A 112 25.96 5.67 3.34
CA LYS A 112 25.33 4.98 2.22
C LYS A 112 24.03 5.67 1.87
N THR A 113 23.79 5.89 0.57
CA THR A 113 22.59 6.57 0.08
C THR A 113 21.78 5.64 -0.82
N VAL A 114 20.47 5.66 -0.66
CA VAL A 114 19.49 4.97 -1.51
C VAL A 114 18.62 6.01 -2.18
N ASN A 115 18.51 5.94 -3.51
CA ASN A 115 17.75 6.89 -4.32
C ASN A 115 16.45 6.28 -4.79
N TYR A 116 15.36 7.05 -4.71
CA TYR A 116 14.05 6.75 -5.29
C TYR A 116 13.72 7.74 -6.39
N SER A 117 12.98 7.28 -7.38
CA SER A 117 12.49 8.08 -8.51
C SER A 117 11.16 7.51 -9.02
N GLU A 118 10.53 8.22 -9.93
CA GLU A 118 9.30 7.78 -10.60
C GLU A 118 9.41 6.46 -11.36
N THR A 119 10.64 6.04 -11.71
CA THR A 119 10.89 4.74 -12.36
C THR A 119 10.78 3.57 -11.37
N ASP A 120 10.77 3.83 -10.07
CA ASP A 120 10.56 2.84 -9.04
C ASP A 120 9.05 2.61 -8.86
N VAL A 121 8.48 1.70 -9.63
CA VAL A 121 7.03 1.48 -9.69
C VAL A 121 6.58 0.53 -8.59
N LEU A 122 5.52 0.91 -7.86
CA LEU A 122 4.83 0.02 -6.94
C LEU A 122 4.10 -1.08 -7.72
N LEU A 123 4.42 -2.33 -7.46
CA LEU A 123 3.76 -3.46 -8.11
C LEU A 123 2.36 -3.68 -7.53
N SER A 124 1.45 -4.22 -8.34
CA SER A 124 0.07 -4.51 -7.92
C SER A 124 0.03 -5.38 -6.66
N GLY A 125 -0.76 -4.95 -5.69
CA GLY A 125 -0.90 -5.62 -4.39
C GLY A 125 0.20 -5.36 -3.38
N GLN A 126 1.25 -4.60 -3.74
CA GLN A 126 2.27 -4.14 -2.81
C GLN A 126 1.86 -2.81 -2.16
N THR A 127 2.43 -2.55 -0.99
CA THR A 127 2.24 -1.31 -0.20
C THR A 127 3.56 -0.60 0.09
N SER A 128 4.67 -1.11 -0.46
CA SER A 128 6.00 -0.54 -0.27
C SER A 128 6.94 -0.89 -1.41
N ILE A 129 7.93 -0.01 -1.61
CA ILE A 129 9.05 -0.22 -2.52
C ILE A 129 10.30 -0.35 -1.67
N LYS A 130 11.11 -1.39 -1.90
CA LYS A 130 12.36 -1.65 -1.18
C LYS A 130 13.55 -1.46 -2.10
N LYS A 131 14.56 -0.75 -1.60
CA LYS A 131 15.85 -0.58 -2.29
C LYS A 131 17.01 -0.80 -1.32
N SER A 132 18.10 -1.39 -1.80
CA SER A 132 19.25 -1.79 -0.99
C SER A 132 20.41 -0.82 -1.13
N THR A 133 21.19 -0.65 -0.06
CA THR A 133 22.46 0.09 -0.08
C THR A 133 23.58 -0.61 -0.85
N GLY A 134 23.38 -1.89 -1.21
CA GLY A 134 24.52 -2.76 -1.52
C GLY A 134 25.29 -3.17 -0.26
N ASN A 135 26.40 -3.88 -0.41
CA ASN A 135 27.21 -4.29 0.72
C ASN A 135 27.82 -3.06 1.43
N ILE A 136 27.46 -2.86 2.70
CA ILE A 136 27.93 -1.70 3.48
C ILE A 136 29.43 -1.76 3.79
N PHE A 137 30.05 -2.94 3.73
CA PHE A 137 31.48 -3.16 3.98
C PHE A 137 32.35 -3.07 2.72
N GLU A 138 31.78 -2.67 1.60
CA GLU A 138 32.56 -2.43 0.40
C GLU A 138 33.57 -1.31 0.66
N ASN A 139 34.86 -1.61 0.39
CA ASN A 139 36.00 -0.73 0.65
C ASN A 139 36.27 -0.42 2.15
N VAL A 140 35.78 -1.27 3.07
CA VAL A 140 36.07 -1.17 4.50
C VAL A 140 37.17 -2.18 4.87
N SER A 141 38.21 -1.70 5.57
CA SER A 141 39.30 -2.54 6.07
C SER A 141 39.32 -2.51 7.59
N TYR A 142 39.60 -3.67 8.18
CA TYR A 142 39.87 -3.84 9.61
C TYR A 142 41.31 -4.26 9.80
N THR A 143 42.02 -3.68 10.78
CA THR A 143 43.42 -3.92 11.00
C THR A 143 43.69 -5.04 12.01
N HIS A 144 42.75 -5.35 12.88
CA HIS A 144 42.87 -6.40 13.90
C HIS A 144 41.51 -6.98 14.28
N ALA A 145 41.52 -8.13 14.94
CA ALA A 145 40.36 -8.82 15.44
C ALA A 145 39.77 -8.07 16.65
N GLY A 146 38.45 -8.03 16.75
CA GLY A 146 37.74 -7.39 17.84
C GLY A 146 36.24 -7.17 17.54
N GLU A 147 35.58 -6.44 18.41
CA GLU A 147 34.19 -6.02 18.26
C GLU A 147 34.13 -4.52 17.92
N TYR A 148 33.66 -4.20 16.74
CA TYR A 148 33.48 -2.85 16.23
C TYR A 148 32.00 -2.49 16.28
N VAL A 149 31.65 -1.36 16.90
CA VAL A 149 30.24 -0.97 17.10
C VAL A 149 29.99 0.39 16.50
N TYR A 150 28.87 0.47 15.78
CA TYR A 150 28.43 1.69 15.11
C TYR A 150 26.99 2.01 15.53
N THR A 151 26.70 3.30 15.71
CA THR A 151 25.32 3.78 15.68
C THR A 151 24.93 4.01 14.23
N VAL A 152 23.88 3.33 13.77
CA VAL A 152 23.33 3.45 12.42
C VAL A 152 22.01 4.21 12.49
N ALA A 153 21.90 5.30 11.74
CA ALA A 153 20.71 6.14 11.69
C ALA A 153 20.48 6.68 10.27
N GLU A 154 19.24 6.98 9.94
CA GLU A 154 18.88 7.74 8.75
C GLU A 154 18.99 9.24 9.03
N LYS A 155 19.55 10.01 8.09
CA LYS A 155 19.58 11.48 8.17
C LYS A 155 18.15 12.02 8.05
N GLN A 156 17.70 12.73 9.08
CA GLN A 156 16.35 13.23 9.18
C GLN A 156 16.10 14.45 8.28
N ASN A 157 14.93 14.49 7.63
CA ASN A 157 14.45 15.64 6.84
C ASN A 157 15.41 16.10 5.74
N VAL A 158 16.21 15.20 5.19
CA VAL A 158 17.17 15.45 4.12
C VAL A 158 16.81 14.57 2.93
N GLY A 159 17.00 15.12 1.71
CA GLY A 159 16.86 14.33 0.48
C GLY A 159 15.45 14.25 -0.10
N TRP A 160 14.49 14.93 0.52
CA TRP A 160 13.14 15.07 0.00
C TRP A 160 12.54 16.42 0.44
N LYS A 161 11.70 16.98 -0.43
CA LYS A 161 10.92 18.20 -0.14
C LYS A 161 9.49 18.02 -0.61
N PRO A 162 8.48 18.53 0.12
CA PRO A 162 7.09 18.45 -0.27
C PRO A 162 6.83 19.21 -1.56
N MET A 163 5.94 18.66 -2.39
CA MET A 163 5.34 19.39 -3.52
C MET A 163 4.37 20.41 -2.95
N GLN A 164 4.61 21.70 -3.24
CA GLN A 164 3.78 22.78 -2.70
C GLN A 164 3.57 23.90 -3.73
N LYS A 165 2.39 24.54 -3.67
CA LYS A 165 2.03 25.69 -4.48
C LYS A 165 1.28 26.69 -3.60
N GLY A 166 1.70 27.96 -3.62
CA GLY A 166 1.09 28.96 -2.75
C GLY A 166 1.20 28.66 -1.25
N GLY A 167 2.23 27.92 -0.82
CA GLY A 167 2.41 27.53 0.59
C GLY A 167 1.60 26.29 1.02
N VAL A 168 0.81 25.69 0.13
CA VAL A 168 0.01 24.51 0.40
C VAL A 168 0.69 23.26 -0.18
N ALA A 169 1.07 22.32 0.70
CA ALA A 169 1.65 21.05 0.30
C ALA A 169 0.56 20.05 -0.11
N ILE A 170 0.84 19.23 -1.14
CA ILE A 170 -0.05 18.15 -1.59
C ILE A 170 0.44 16.77 -1.16
N ASP A 171 1.64 16.67 -0.66
CA ASP A 171 2.27 15.43 -0.20
C ASP A 171 3.04 15.63 1.10
N SER A 172 3.38 14.54 1.75
CA SER A 172 4.15 14.50 2.99
C SER A 172 4.98 13.24 3.09
N MET A 173 6.10 13.34 3.83
CA MET A 173 6.96 12.22 4.17
C MET A 173 7.10 12.12 5.69
N THR A 174 6.81 10.96 6.25
CA THR A 174 7.18 10.64 7.62
C THR A 174 8.49 9.87 7.58
N PHE A 175 9.55 10.46 8.15
CA PHE A 175 10.86 9.83 8.22
C PHE A 175 10.92 8.87 9.41
N ASP A 176 11.69 7.80 9.24
CA ASP A 176 11.99 6.85 10.32
C ASP A 176 13.02 7.47 11.26
N ASP A 177 12.68 7.65 12.52
CA ASP A 177 13.53 8.24 13.56
C ASP A 177 14.29 7.20 14.39
N ARG A 178 14.12 5.91 14.08
CA ARG A 178 14.81 4.83 14.78
C ARG A 178 16.32 4.88 14.53
N SER A 179 17.08 4.40 15.49
CA SER A 179 18.52 4.13 15.35
C SER A 179 18.83 2.71 15.81
N TYR A 180 19.95 2.21 15.32
CA TYR A 180 20.40 0.84 15.57
C TYR A 180 21.86 0.84 16.00
N GLU A 181 22.21 -0.08 16.90
CA GLU A 181 23.60 -0.47 17.10
C GLU A 181 23.93 -1.63 16.17
N MET A 182 24.91 -1.42 15.31
CA MET A 182 25.47 -2.46 14.47
C MET A 182 26.77 -2.96 15.11
N HIS A 183 26.80 -4.24 15.41
CA HIS A 183 27.96 -4.92 15.96
C HIS A 183 28.65 -5.75 14.86
N VAL A 184 29.91 -5.50 14.64
CA VAL A 184 30.74 -6.18 13.64
C VAL A 184 31.84 -6.95 14.38
N ILE A 185 31.78 -8.26 14.29
CA ILE A 185 32.77 -9.15 14.91
C ILE A 185 33.84 -9.52 13.89
N VAL A 186 35.05 -9.06 14.12
CA VAL A 186 36.23 -9.34 13.27
C VAL A 186 37.10 -10.38 13.94
N LYS A 187 37.51 -11.38 13.18
CA LYS A 187 38.39 -12.48 13.65
C LYS A 187 39.69 -12.58 12.84
N ASN A 188 40.69 -13.14 13.44
CA ASN A 188 41.92 -13.50 12.74
C ASN A 188 41.67 -14.68 11.80
N LYS A 189 42.27 -14.66 10.62
CA LYS A 189 42.33 -15.81 9.72
C LYS A 189 43.35 -16.84 10.24
N SER A 190 43.16 -18.08 9.82
CA SER A 190 44.12 -19.17 10.13
C SER A 190 45.51 -18.93 9.53
N THR A 191 45.57 -18.18 8.43
CA THR A 191 46.82 -17.85 7.74
C THR A 191 47.35 -16.49 8.21
N SER A 192 46.84 -15.41 7.67
CA SER A 192 47.26 -14.05 8.02
C SER A 192 46.14 -13.08 7.68
N GLY A 193 46.02 -11.98 8.43
CA GLY A 193 45.01 -10.96 8.28
C GLY A 193 43.72 -11.29 9.07
N VAL A 194 42.66 -10.51 8.81
CA VAL A 194 41.40 -10.60 9.53
C VAL A 194 40.22 -10.72 8.54
N TYR A 195 39.05 -11.08 9.06
CA TYR A 195 37.82 -11.13 8.30
C TYR A 195 36.61 -10.80 9.18
N ILE A 196 35.56 -10.26 8.60
CA ILE A 196 34.29 -10.04 9.28
C ILE A 196 33.61 -11.40 9.47
N SER A 197 33.63 -11.90 10.70
CA SER A 197 33.06 -13.21 11.03
C SER A 197 31.55 -13.15 11.13
N SER A 198 31.01 -12.09 11.74
CA SER A 198 29.56 -11.92 11.90
C SER A 198 29.15 -10.47 12.11
N VAL A 199 27.89 -10.16 11.77
CA VAL A 199 27.29 -8.84 11.94
C VAL A 199 25.87 -9.00 12.46
N TYR A 200 25.47 -8.17 13.42
CA TYR A 200 24.10 -8.09 13.88
C TYR A 200 23.70 -6.67 14.27
N PHE A 201 22.40 -6.41 14.26
CA PHE A 201 21.82 -5.12 14.63
C PHE A 201 20.94 -5.25 15.88
N LYS A 202 21.00 -4.24 16.73
CA LYS A 202 20.06 -4.04 17.86
C LYS A 202 19.39 -2.70 17.68
N GLN A 203 18.06 -2.64 17.84
CA GLN A 203 17.37 -1.36 17.83
C GLN A 203 17.67 -0.61 19.14
N VAL A 204 18.04 0.68 19.03
CA VAL A 204 18.29 1.54 20.19
C VAL A 204 16.95 2.10 20.66
N THR A 205 16.24 1.33 21.48
CA THR A 205 15.05 1.77 22.19
C THR A 205 15.22 1.48 23.66
N THR A 206 14.60 2.28 24.53
CA THR A 206 14.68 2.10 25.98
C THR A 206 14.26 0.67 26.36
N GLY A 207 15.22 -0.16 26.79
CA GLY A 207 14.98 -1.52 27.24
C GLY A 207 14.97 -2.62 26.16
N ALA A 208 15.13 -2.30 24.87
CA ALA A 208 15.21 -3.33 23.83
C ALA A 208 16.61 -3.98 23.77
N THR A 209 16.64 -5.29 23.97
CA THR A 209 17.87 -6.11 23.86
C THR A 209 17.85 -7.06 22.65
N ALA A 210 16.72 -7.14 21.96
CA ALA A 210 16.51 -8.08 20.88
C ALA A 210 17.29 -7.68 19.62
N LYS A 211 17.92 -8.68 18.98
CA LYS A 211 18.54 -8.51 17.66
C LYS A 211 17.48 -8.42 16.57
N VAL A 212 17.74 -7.57 15.58
CA VAL A 212 16.93 -7.45 14.37
C VAL A 212 17.20 -8.64 13.45
N LYS A 213 16.16 -9.34 13.01
CA LYS A 213 16.30 -10.43 12.04
C LYS A 213 16.51 -9.87 10.63
N PRO A 214 17.39 -10.48 9.82
CA PRO A 214 17.49 -10.14 8.40
C PRO A 214 16.16 -10.47 7.70
N SER A 215 15.75 -9.62 6.80
CA SER A 215 14.58 -9.86 5.93
C SER A 215 14.88 -10.88 4.83
N GLU A 216 16.16 -10.99 4.45
CA GLU A 216 16.64 -11.96 3.46
C GLU A 216 18.03 -12.47 3.86
N LYS A 217 18.23 -13.78 3.78
CA LYS A 217 19.49 -14.46 4.01
C LYS A 217 20.06 -14.93 2.67
N GLY A 218 21.35 -14.68 2.46
CA GLY A 218 22.04 -15.05 1.22
C GLY A 218 23.53 -14.76 1.31
N PRO A 219 24.25 -14.68 0.20
CA PRO A 219 25.64 -14.22 0.21
C PRO A 219 25.78 -12.85 0.87
N THR A 220 24.81 -11.95 0.65
CA THR A 220 24.65 -10.67 1.34
C THR A 220 23.34 -10.71 2.13
N TYR A 221 23.43 -10.62 3.45
CA TYR A 221 22.27 -10.54 4.34
C TYR A 221 21.62 -9.16 4.23
N LYS A 222 20.30 -9.10 4.05
CA LYS A 222 19.56 -7.84 3.92
C LYS A 222 18.72 -7.57 5.18
N TYR A 223 18.74 -6.33 5.65
CA TYR A 223 17.98 -5.89 6.82
C TYR A 223 17.08 -4.73 6.47
N ASP A 224 15.77 -4.89 6.71
CA ASP A 224 14.76 -3.83 6.55
C ASP A 224 14.77 -2.95 7.81
N LEU A 225 15.76 -2.04 7.93
CA LEU A 225 15.93 -1.26 9.15
C LEU A 225 15.04 -0.01 9.16
N PHE A 226 14.99 0.73 8.06
CA PHE A 226 14.35 2.04 8.00
C PHE A 226 13.17 2.06 7.05
N THR A 227 12.02 2.57 7.57
CA THR A 227 10.77 2.65 6.83
C THR A 227 10.24 4.07 6.85
N ASN A 228 10.22 4.74 5.69
CA ASN A 228 9.53 6.02 5.57
C ASN A 228 8.14 5.81 4.98
N ILE A 229 7.22 6.72 5.29
CA ILE A 229 5.85 6.68 4.78
C ILE A 229 5.61 7.91 3.93
N TYR A 230 5.36 7.69 2.64
CA TYR A 230 5.00 8.76 1.70
C TYR A 230 3.50 8.81 1.49
N ARG A 231 2.92 9.99 1.70
CA ARG A 231 1.49 10.26 1.53
C ARG A 231 1.29 11.38 0.53
N LYS A 232 0.20 11.30 -0.23
CA LYS A 232 -0.19 12.32 -1.18
C LYS A 232 -1.69 12.51 -1.18
N ASN A 233 -2.15 13.74 -1.35
CA ASN A 233 -3.56 14.03 -1.54
C ASN A 233 -4.00 13.68 -2.96
N ALA A 234 -5.14 13.01 -3.08
CA ALA A 234 -5.70 12.59 -4.36
C ALA A 234 -6.17 13.78 -5.21
N GLY A 235 -6.19 13.58 -6.53
CA GLY A 235 -6.77 14.52 -7.49
C GLY A 235 -6.02 15.84 -7.67
N LYS A 236 -4.83 15.97 -7.08
CA LYS A 236 -4.09 17.24 -7.11
C LYS A 236 -3.17 17.41 -8.32
N ILE A 237 -2.85 16.33 -9.02
CA ILE A 237 -2.14 16.38 -10.31
C ILE A 237 -3.17 16.63 -11.39
N THR A 238 -3.22 17.87 -11.90
CA THR A 238 -4.30 18.33 -12.79
C THR A 238 -4.17 17.88 -14.23
N ASP A 239 -2.95 17.56 -14.69
CA ASP A 239 -2.73 16.99 -16.01
C ASP A 239 -2.65 15.45 -15.93
N PRO A 240 -3.68 14.71 -16.39
CA PRO A 240 -3.67 13.26 -16.38
C PRO A 240 -2.62 12.65 -17.33
N LYS A 241 -2.06 13.43 -18.23
CA LYS A 241 -1.01 13.00 -19.18
C LYS A 241 0.39 13.26 -18.67
N ASP A 242 0.54 14.01 -17.56
CA ASP A 242 1.87 14.26 -17.00
C ASP A 242 2.46 12.96 -16.43
N PRO A 243 3.53 12.42 -17.03
CA PRO A 243 4.18 11.22 -16.54
C PRO A 243 5.09 11.49 -15.33
N HIS A 244 5.43 12.75 -15.04
CA HIS A 244 6.45 13.16 -14.07
C HIS A 244 5.94 14.22 -13.09
N PRO A 245 4.90 13.95 -12.30
CA PRO A 245 4.36 14.90 -11.36
C PRO A 245 5.28 15.07 -10.13
N ASN A 246 6.29 15.91 -10.25
CA ASN A 246 7.24 16.27 -9.20
C ASN A 246 7.30 17.77 -8.97
N ASP A 247 8.13 18.23 -8.03
CA ASP A 247 8.25 19.65 -7.66
C ASP A 247 8.74 20.56 -8.82
N SER A 248 9.43 20.03 -9.82
CA SER A 248 9.83 20.77 -11.02
C SER A 248 8.67 21.04 -11.97
N HIS A 249 7.53 20.37 -11.81
CA HIS A 249 6.33 20.47 -12.63
C HIS A 249 5.18 21.22 -11.92
N LEU A 250 5.49 22.31 -11.24
CA LEU A 250 4.55 23.09 -10.43
C LEU A 250 3.29 23.56 -11.18
N GLY A 251 3.33 23.64 -12.53
CA GLY A 251 2.18 23.97 -13.37
C GLY A 251 1.14 22.86 -13.50
N HIS A 252 1.52 21.61 -13.23
CA HIS A 252 0.72 20.41 -13.43
C HIS A 252 -0.06 19.96 -12.21
N TYR A 253 -0.02 20.70 -11.11
CA TYR A 253 -0.83 20.41 -9.93
C TYR A 253 -1.49 21.66 -9.35
N ASP A 254 -2.64 21.45 -8.70
CA ASP A 254 -3.40 22.47 -8.00
C ASP A 254 -3.81 21.93 -6.61
N PRO A 255 -3.32 22.53 -5.52
CA PRO A 255 -3.72 22.13 -4.16
C PRO A 255 -5.20 22.37 -3.88
N ASN A 256 -5.88 23.25 -4.64
CA ASN A 256 -7.29 23.56 -4.51
C ASN A 256 -8.20 22.63 -5.34
N ALA A 257 -7.63 21.82 -6.26
CA ALA A 257 -8.40 20.84 -7.02
C ALA A 257 -9.11 19.86 -6.06
N LYS A 258 -10.30 19.39 -6.44
CA LYS A 258 -11.04 18.42 -5.63
C LYS A 258 -10.44 17.04 -5.77
N SER A 259 -10.33 16.31 -4.65
CA SER A 259 -9.80 14.95 -4.67
C SER A 259 -10.74 13.95 -5.34
N LEU A 260 -12.05 14.12 -5.13
CA LEU A 260 -13.10 13.32 -5.77
C LEU A 260 -14.37 14.13 -5.87
N VAL A 261 -15.05 14.05 -7.02
CA VAL A 261 -16.39 14.62 -7.23
C VAL A 261 -17.30 13.52 -7.76
N ILE A 262 -18.43 13.26 -7.07
CA ILE A 262 -19.47 12.36 -7.52
C ILE A 262 -20.69 13.20 -7.85
N LYS A 263 -20.98 13.39 -9.15
CA LYS A 263 -22.08 14.23 -9.64
C LYS A 263 -23.26 13.38 -10.08
N LYS A 264 -24.48 13.81 -9.75
CA LYS A 264 -25.73 13.23 -10.23
C LYS A 264 -26.28 14.03 -11.41
N VAL A 265 -26.65 13.33 -12.49
CA VAL A 265 -27.35 13.88 -13.64
C VAL A 265 -28.60 13.05 -13.89
N VAL A 266 -29.71 13.71 -14.24
CA VAL A 266 -30.95 13.08 -14.69
C VAL A 266 -31.30 13.57 -16.09
N SER A 267 -31.56 12.67 -17.02
CA SER A 267 -31.83 12.95 -18.43
C SER A 267 -33.13 12.27 -18.88
N GLY A 268 -33.75 12.82 -19.95
CA GLY A 268 -35.02 12.42 -20.50
C GLY A 268 -36.04 13.58 -20.49
N ALA A 269 -36.88 13.68 -21.53
CA ALA A 269 -37.83 14.79 -21.67
C ALA A 269 -38.90 14.82 -20.56
N THR A 270 -39.25 13.65 -20.03
CA THR A 270 -40.24 13.48 -18.96
C THR A 270 -39.62 13.12 -17.61
N ALA A 271 -38.28 13.12 -17.52
CA ALA A 271 -37.60 12.75 -16.30
C ALA A 271 -37.74 13.80 -15.19
N ASP A 272 -38.07 13.36 -13.99
CA ASP A 272 -38.17 14.23 -12.81
C ASP A 272 -36.78 14.57 -12.26
N LYS A 273 -36.35 15.81 -12.50
CA LYS A 273 -35.03 16.33 -12.05
C LYS A 273 -35.01 16.67 -10.56
N SER A 274 -36.16 16.80 -9.92
CA SER A 274 -36.27 17.03 -8.47
C SER A 274 -36.18 15.75 -7.65
N LYS A 275 -36.27 14.59 -8.31
CA LYS A 275 -36.27 13.28 -7.67
C LYS A 275 -34.89 13.00 -7.01
N ASP A 276 -34.97 12.55 -5.76
CA ASP A 276 -33.82 12.04 -5.03
C ASP A 276 -33.47 10.60 -5.42
N PHE A 277 -32.21 10.35 -5.69
CA PHE A 277 -31.64 9.02 -5.93
C PHE A 277 -30.77 8.61 -4.74
N THR A 278 -30.95 7.38 -4.28
CA THR A 278 -30.25 6.87 -3.11
C THR A 278 -28.95 6.19 -3.51
N PHE A 279 -27.87 6.58 -2.86
CA PHE A 279 -26.53 6.03 -3.03
C PHE A 279 -26.03 5.43 -1.72
N LYS A 280 -25.38 4.28 -1.82
CA LYS A 280 -24.65 3.62 -0.75
C LYS A 280 -23.17 3.63 -1.10
N LEU A 281 -22.35 4.27 -0.27
CA LEU A 281 -20.91 4.39 -0.46
C LEU A 281 -20.16 3.68 0.65
N THR A 282 -19.13 2.94 0.26
CA THR A 282 -18.17 2.34 1.19
C THR A 282 -16.77 2.71 0.72
N PHE A 283 -15.98 3.36 1.58
CA PHE A 283 -14.60 3.71 1.29
C PHE A 283 -13.65 2.71 1.93
N THR A 284 -12.64 2.28 1.18
CA THR A 284 -11.52 1.47 1.68
C THR A 284 -10.31 2.36 1.87
N LYS A 285 -9.68 2.22 3.02
CA LYS A 285 -8.54 3.01 3.48
C LYS A 285 -7.31 2.80 2.58
N ALA A 286 -6.61 3.88 2.22
CA ALA A 286 -5.29 3.78 1.60
C ALA A 286 -4.29 3.12 2.55
N SER A 287 -3.31 2.38 2.02
CA SER A 287 -2.33 1.64 2.84
C SER A 287 -1.45 2.52 3.75
N THR A 288 -1.32 3.80 3.40
CA THR A 288 -0.52 4.78 4.16
C THR A 288 -1.35 5.70 5.06
N GLU A 289 -2.69 5.55 5.07
CA GLU A 289 -3.59 6.42 5.84
C GLU A 289 -3.73 5.92 7.29
N GLU A 290 -3.75 6.83 8.24
CA GLU A 290 -3.89 6.55 9.67
C GLU A 290 -5.28 6.89 10.20
N ASN A 291 -5.95 7.92 9.61
CA ASN A 291 -7.29 8.32 10.01
C ASN A 291 -8.33 7.21 9.73
N ASN A 292 -9.42 7.23 10.46
CA ASN A 292 -10.49 6.23 10.34
C ASN A 292 -11.68 6.70 9.50
N SER A 293 -11.67 7.95 9.03
CA SER A 293 -12.77 8.54 8.26
C SER A 293 -12.28 9.64 7.33
N ILE A 294 -13.12 9.96 6.35
CA ILE A 294 -12.99 11.12 5.45
C ILE A 294 -14.27 11.94 5.49
N VAL A 295 -14.18 13.21 5.10
CA VAL A 295 -15.32 14.13 5.09
C VAL A 295 -15.59 14.59 3.66
N GLY A 296 -16.83 14.39 3.19
CA GLY A 296 -17.34 14.92 1.95
C GLY A 296 -18.40 15.99 2.21
N GLN A 297 -18.75 16.76 1.17
CA GLN A 297 -19.74 17.82 1.22
C GLN A 297 -20.81 17.63 0.13
N ILE A 298 -22.06 17.85 0.49
CA ILE A 298 -23.20 17.95 -0.43
C ILE A 298 -23.79 19.34 -0.23
N GLY A 299 -23.58 20.24 -1.23
CA GLY A 299 -23.86 21.67 -1.03
C GLY A 299 -23.04 22.22 0.15
N ASN A 300 -23.73 22.77 1.16
CA ASN A 300 -23.11 23.31 2.38
C ASN A 300 -23.11 22.31 3.57
N GLN A 301 -23.52 21.07 3.34
CA GLN A 301 -23.60 20.06 4.40
C GLN A 301 -22.42 19.10 4.36
N SER A 302 -21.69 19.00 5.47
CA SER A 302 -20.62 18.02 5.63
C SER A 302 -21.19 16.65 6.00
N LYS A 303 -20.61 15.60 5.43
CA LYS A 303 -20.93 14.20 5.72
C LYS A 303 -19.64 13.43 5.98
N THR A 304 -19.59 12.73 7.12
CA THR A 304 -18.46 11.86 7.48
C THR A 304 -18.70 10.46 6.94
N PHE A 305 -17.64 9.87 6.35
CA PHE A 305 -17.61 8.51 5.85
C PHE A 305 -16.51 7.76 6.62
N GLU A 306 -16.90 6.79 7.45
CA GLU A 306 -15.96 5.91 8.13
C GLU A 306 -15.47 4.83 7.15
N TYR A 307 -14.18 4.58 7.13
CA TYR A 307 -13.61 3.52 6.30
C TYR A 307 -14.19 2.14 6.66
N GLY A 308 -14.50 1.35 5.64
CA GLY A 308 -15.11 0.02 5.78
C GLY A 308 -16.59 0.00 6.13
N LYS A 309 -17.22 1.16 6.40
CA LYS A 309 -18.66 1.25 6.68
C LYS A 309 -19.45 1.80 5.50
N GLU A 310 -20.60 1.21 5.22
CA GLU A 310 -21.54 1.71 4.23
C GLU A 310 -22.25 2.97 4.77
N THR A 311 -22.22 4.05 4.00
CA THR A 311 -22.91 5.30 4.29
C THR A 311 -23.91 5.59 3.19
N THR A 312 -25.17 5.83 3.56
CA THR A 312 -26.24 6.19 2.63
C THR A 312 -26.35 7.70 2.50
N ILE A 313 -26.48 8.18 1.26
CA ILE A 313 -26.77 9.57 0.89
C ILE A 313 -27.84 9.62 -0.19
N THR A 314 -28.41 10.79 -0.43
CA THR A 314 -29.27 11.09 -1.58
C THR A 314 -28.70 12.23 -2.40
N LEU A 315 -28.84 12.14 -3.71
CA LEU A 315 -28.49 13.21 -4.65
C LEU A 315 -29.62 13.35 -5.70
N HIS A 316 -29.99 14.58 -6.06
CA HIS A 316 -30.84 14.88 -7.20
C HIS A 316 -30.02 15.46 -8.36
N HIS A 317 -30.70 15.79 -9.47
CA HIS A 317 -30.06 16.36 -10.66
C HIS A 317 -29.18 17.57 -10.30
N ASP A 318 -27.96 17.58 -10.87
CA ASP A 318 -26.91 18.57 -10.68
C ASP A 318 -26.32 18.69 -9.27
N GLN A 319 -26.77 17.90 -8.29
CA GLN A 319 -26.07 17.79 -7.02
C GLN A 319 -24.79 16.95 -7.13
N SER A 320 -23.83 17.29 -6.27
CA SER A 320 -22.55 16.58 -6.17
C SER A 320 -22.18 16.33 -4.72
N LEU A 321 -21.62 15.14 -4.47
CA LEU A 321 -20.82 14.87 -3.29
C LEU A 321 -19.35 15.19 -3.64
N VAL A 322 -18.76 16.10 -2.90
CA VAL A 322 -17.41 16.64 -3.15
C VAL A 322 -16.50 16.34 -1.98
N PHE A 323 -15.33 15.82 -2.28
CA PHE A 323 -14.24 15.67 -1.31
C PHE A 323 -13.09 16.59 -1.70
N ASP A 324 -12.80 17.56 -0.84
CA ASP A 324 -11.69 18.50 -1.04
C ASP A 324 -10.34 17.81 -0.90
N THR A 325 -10.25 16.90 0.09
CA THR A 325 -9.02 16.18 0.39
C THR A 325 -9.33 14.75 0.80
N ILE A 326 -8.83 13.80 0.04
CA ILE A 326 -8.79 12.37 0.35
C ILE A 326 -7.35 11.89 0.11
N PRO A 327 -6.82 10.98 0.93
CA PRO A 327 -5.54 10.33 0.66
C PRO A 327 -5.57 9.57 -0.68
N ALA A 328 -4.60 9.79 -1.54
CA ALA A 328 -4.43 8.99 -2.75
C ALA A 328 -4.17 7.52 -2.36
N GLY A 329 -4.75 6.60 -3.13
CA GLY A 329 -4.80 5.18 -2.79
C GLY A 329 -6.06 4.74 -2.07
N THR A 330 -6.92 5.69 -1.66
CA THR A 330 -8.28 5.38 -1.21
C THR A 330 -9.07 4.73 -2.34
N ARG A 331 -9.91 3.75 -2.02
CA ARG A 331 -10.82 3.13 -2.97
C ARG A 331 -12.26 3.28 -2.51
N TYR A 332 -13.20 3.27 -3.44
CA TYR A 332 -14.62 3.27 -3.06
C TYR A 332 -15.43 2.24 -3.86
N LYS A 333 -16.49 1.78 -3.20
CA LYS A 333 -17.64 1.11 -3.79
C LYS A 333 -18.81 2.06 -3.73
N LEU A 334 -19.53 2.22 -4.85
CA LEU A 334 -20.75 2.99 -4.94
C LEU A 334 -21.84 2.09 -5.48
N VAL A 335 -22.99 2.10 -4.81
CA VAL A 335 -24.22 1.44 -5.28
C VAL A 335 -25.29 2.51 -5.34
N GLU A 336 -25.81 2.78 -6.53
CA GLU A 336 -27.08 3.52 -6.67
C GLU A 336 -28.23 2.52 -6.62
N VAL A 337 -29.18 2.74 -5.73
CA VAL A 337 -30.37 1.88 -5.60
C VAL A 337 -31.25 2.05 -6.83
N GLY A 338 -31.68 0.94 -7.43
CA GLY A 338 -32.49 0.92 -8.63
C GLY A 338 -33.76 1.75 -8.49
N THR A 339 -34.01 2.59 -9.47
CA THR A 339 -35.20 3.46 -9.53
C THR A 339 -36.07 3.08 -10.74
N ALA A 340 -37.35 2.77 -10.48
CA ALA A 340 -38.30 2.32 -11.50
C ALA A 340 -38.31 3.26 -12.73
N GLY A 341 -38.15 2.68 -13.91
CA GLY A 341 -38.15 3.36 -15.20
C GLY A 341 -36.81 4.02 -15.60
N TYR A 342 -35.90 4.24 -14.65
CA TYR A 342 -34.60 4.85 -14.93
C TYR A 342 -33.53 3.80 -15.21
N MET A 343 -32.57 4.15 -16.07
CA MET A 343 -31.37 3.39 -16.35
C MET A 343 -30.14 4.23 -15.95
N ALA A 344 -29.36 3.74 -15.03
CA ALA A 344 -28.15 4.40 -14.58
C ALA A 344 -26.95 4.09 -15.50
N SER A 345 -26.08 5.07 -15.69
CA SER A 345 -24.77 4.90 -16.31
C SER A 345 -23.77 5.83 -15.63
N ALA A 346 -22.48 5.55 -15.75
CA ALA A 346 -21.43 6.41 -15.24
C ALA A 346 -20.37 6.71 -16.29
N ALA A 347 -19.97 7.98 -16.38
CA ALA A 347 -18.74 8.42 -17.02
C ALA A 347 -17.81 8.92 -15.91
N TYR A 348 -16.68 8.27 -15.74
CA TYR A 348 -15.80 8.57 -14.61
C TYR A 348 -14.32 8.53 -14.98
N MET A 349 -13.52 9.20 -14.17
CA MET A 349 -12.07 9.13 -14.22
C MET A 349 -11.54 8.37 -12.99
N GLU A 350 -10.71 7.40 -13.23
CA GLU A 350 -9.98 6.66 -12.19
C GLU A 350 -8.50 6.99 -12.34
N ASN A 351 -7.96 7.77 -11.41
CA ASN A 351 -6.57 8.24 -11.45
C ASN A 351 -6.17 8.81 -12.83
N GLY A 352 -6.99 9.69 -13.39
CA GLY A 352 -6.77 10.34 -14.68
C GLY A 352 -7.14 9.52 -15.91
N VAL A 353 -7.60 8.27 -15.76
CA VAL A 353 -8.03 7.40 -16.86
C VAL A 353 -9.54 7.45 -17.00
N SER A 354 -10.05 7.88 -18.16
CA SER A 354 -11.49 7.92 -18.45
C SER A 354 -12.06 6.51 -18.63
N LYS A 355 -13.20 6.25 -18.00
CA LYS A 355 -13.94 4.99 -18.07
C LYS A 355 -15.45 5.25 -18.14
N ASN A 356 -16.19 4.33 -18.73
CA ASN A 356 -17.65 4.31 -18.77
C ASN A 356 -18.16 2.98 -18.23
N LEU A 357 -19.35 3.03 -17.61
CA LEU A 357 -20.06 1.85 -17.13
C LEU A 357 -21.56 2.06 -17.35
N ASP A 358 -22.23 1.10 -17.96
CA ASP A 358 -23.66 1.10 -18.18
C ASP A 358 -24.35 0.13 -17.22
N GLY A 359 -25.50 0.53 -16.71
CA GLY A 359 -26.37 -0.27 -15.86
C GLY A 359 -27.56 -0.83 -16.63
N ARG A 360 -28.51 -1.38 -15.88
CA ARG A 360 -29.78 -1.89 -16.40
C ARG A 360 -30.95 -1.08 -15.86
N ALA A 361 -32.00 -0.99 -16.63
CA ALA A 361 -33.20 -0.28 -16.22
C ALA A 361 -33.76 -0.85 -14.90
N SER A 362 -34.19 0.03 -14.01
CA SER A 362 -34.83 -0.30 -12.72
C SER A 362 -34.00 -1.22 -11.78
N SER A 363 -32.73 -1.32 -12.01
CA SER A 363 -31.82 -2.21 -11.24
C SER A 363 -30.77 -1.39 -10.50
N ASP A 364 -30.23 -1.96 -9.42
CA ASP A 364 -29.10 -1.37 -8.73
C ASP A 364 -27.91 -1.22 -9.68
N PHE A 365 -27.28 -0.05 -9.62
CA PHE A 365 -26.08 0.27 -10.40
C PHE A 365 -24.86 0.28 -9.48
N THR A 366 -23.86 -0.55 -9.78
CA THR A 366 -22.70 -0.73 -8.89
C THR A 366 -21.41 -0.40 -9.60
N GLN A 367 -20.64 0.51 -9.01
CA GLN A 367 -19.21 0.70 -9.27
C GLN A 367 -18.43 0.09 -8.09
N ASN A 368 -17.50 -0.81 -8.39
CA ASN A 368 -16.79 -1.55 -7.34
C ASN A 368 -15.29 -1.27 -7.40
N ASN A 369 -14.68 -1.06 -6.23
CA ASN A 369 -13.23 -0.96 -6.04
C ASN A 369 -12.56 0.12 -6.90
N ILE A 370 -13.19 1.29 -7.06
CA ILE A 370 -12.67 2.41 -7.85
C ILE A 370 -11.55 3.11 -7.08
N LEU A 371 -10.40 3.26 -7.71
CA LEU A 371 -9.22 3.92 -7.14
C LEU A 371 -9.35 5.44 -7.20
N VAL A 372 -9.08 6.11 -6.08
CA VAL A 372 -8.92 7.56 -5.99
C VAL A 372 -7.41 7.84 -5.93
N GLY A 373 -6.81 8.11 -7.08
CA GLY A 373 -5.37 8.32 -7.21
C GLY A 373 -4.96 9.80 -7.20
N GLU A 374 -3.68 10.06 -7.43
CA GLU A 374 -3.11 11.42 -7.42
C GLU A 374 -3.63 12.32 -8.55
N LYS A 375 -4.05 11.72 -9.69
CA LYS A 375 -4.60 12.38 -10.87
C LYS A 375 -6.12 12.56 -10.74
N PRO A 376 -6.81 13.30 -11.67
CA PRO A 376 -8.24 13.58 -11.53
C PRO A 376 -9.12 12.34 -11.32
N ASN A 377 -10.12 12.49 -10.44
CA ASN A 377 -11.05 11.43 -10.06
C ASN A 377 -12.48 12.01 -10.04
N ASN A 378 -13.07 12.17 -11.20
CA ASN A 378 -14.44 12.68 -11.35
C ASN A 378 -15.37 11.52 -11.71
N ASN A 379 -16.60 11.52 -11.18
CA ASN A 379 -17.60 10.50 -11.44
C ASN A 379 -18.94 11.16 -11.68
N THR A 380 -19.46 11.06 -12.89
CA THR A 380 -20.81 11.55 -13.25
C THR A 380 -21.72 10.37 -13.46
N ILE A 381 -22.73 10.24 -12.61
CA ILE A 381 -23.75 9.19 -12.68
C ILE A 381 -25.00 9.77 -13.30
N THR A 382 -25.40 9.27 -14.46
CA THR A 382 -26.54 9.72 -15.23
C THR A 382 -27.65 8.69 -15.16
N ASN A 383 -28.86 9.11 -14.71
CA ASN A 383 -30.07 8.32 -14.84
C ASN A 383 -30.89 8.83 -16.02
N SER A 384 -31.04 7.99 -17.02
CA SER A 384 -31.87 8.28 -18.19
C SER A 384 -33.26 7.64 -18.02
N LEU A 385 -34.31 8.44 -18.25
CA LEU A 385 -35.66 7.94 -18.40
C LEU A 385 -35.96 7.92 -19.92
N PRO A 386 -36.12 6.73 -20.54
CA PRO A 386 -36.45 6.65 -21.96
C PRO A 386 -37.78 7.35 -22.25
N ASP A 387 -37.86 8.12 -23.33
CA ASP A 387 -39.09 8.69 -23.79
C ASP A 387 -40.02 7.58 -24.27
N VAL A 388 -41.15 7.45 -23.60
CA VAL A 388 -42.21 6.55 -24.06
C VAL A 388 -42.88 7.22 -25.25
N THR A 389 -42.49 6.87 -26.45
CA THR A 389 -43.24 7.32 -27.63
C THR A 389 -44.63 6.71 -27.59
N PRO A 390 -45.69 7.52 -27.74
CA PRO A 390 -47.09 7.02 -27.69
C PRO A 390 -47.43 6.03 -28.80
N THR A 391 -46.50 5.74 -29.72
CA THR A 391 -46.71 4.86 -30.88
C THR A 391 -47.07 3.42 -30.53
N GLY A 392 -46.65 2.89 -29.38
CA GLY A 392 -47.02 1.55 -28.94
C GLY A 392 -48.51 1.39 -28.61
N LEU A 393 -49.10 2.40 -27.98
CA LEU A 393 -50.51 2.36 -27.61
C LEU A 393 -51.44 2.44 -28.83
N LEU A 394 -51.04 3.16 -29.89
CA LEU A 394 -51.78 3.25 -31.13
C LEU A 394 -51.67 1.98 -31.99
N ILE A 395 -50.48 1.36 -32.01
CA ILE A 395 -50.22 0.15 -32.81
C ILE A 395 -50.89 -1.07 -32.19
N ASP A 396 -50.84 -1.24 -30.88
CA ASP A 396 -51.48 -2.36 -30.19
C ASP A 396 -53.01 -2.29 -30.23
N ASN A 397 -53.57 -1.09 -30.33
CA ASN A 397 -55.03 -0.87 -30.42
C ASN A 397 -55.52 -0.60 -31.87
N LEU A 398 -54.60 -0.56 -32.87
CA LEU A 398 -54.94 -0.34 -34.28
C LEU A 398 -56.04 -1.31 -34.81
N PRO A 399 -56.00 -2.62 -34.49
CA PRO A 399 -57.07 -3.54 -34.87
C PRO A 399 -58.44 -3.17 -34.29
N PHE A 400 -58.49 -2.70 -33.04
CA PHE A 400 -59.71 -2.27 -32.39
C PHE A 400 -60.26 -0.96 -32.97
N ILE A 401 -59.41 0.00 -33.25
CA ILE A 401 -59.77 1.29 -33.87
C ILE A 401 -60.29 1.03 -35.29
N LEU A 402 -59.66 0.16 -36.08
CA LEU A 402 -60.14 -0.26 -37.39
C LEU A 402 -61.48 -0.97 -37.32
N MET A 403 -61.69 -1.89 -36.36
CA MET A 403 -62.93 -2.58 -36.17
C MET A 403 -64.08 -1.60 -35.80
N ILE A 404 -63.84 -0.63 -34.93
CA ILE A 404 -64.86 0.42 -34.57
C ILE A 404 -65.14 1.27 -35.79
N GLY A 405 -64.15 1.67 -36.57
CA GLY A 405 -64.30 2.45 -37.81
C GLY A 405 -65.15 1.70 -38.86
N LEU A 406 -64.84 0.41 -39.09
CA LEU A 406 -65.65 -0.44 -40.00
C LEU A 406 -67.03 -0.69 -39.50
N GLY A 407 -67.28 -0.86 -38.21
CA GLY A 407 -68.54 -1.00 -37.58
C GLY A 407 -69.43 0.25 -37.79
N LEU A 408 -68.87 1.44 -37.54
CA LEU A 408 -69.51 2.72 -37.77
C LEU A 408 -69.86 2.97 -39.26
N ALA A 409 -68.93 2.64 -40.16
CA ALA A 409 -69.17 2.75 -41.60
C ALA A 409 -70.28 1.81 -42.08
N GLY A 410 -70.28 0.57 -41.60
CA GLY A 410 -71.27 -0.43 -41.85
C GLY A 410 -72.66 0.03 -41.36
N PHE A 411 -72.72 0.61 -40.17
CA PHE A 411 -73.99 1.16 -39.60
C PHE A 411 -74.53 2.33 -40.43
N VAL A 412 -73.67 3.23 -40.91
CA VAL A 412 -74.07 4.35 -41.77
C VAL A 412 -74.63 3.85 -43.12
N VAL A 413 -73.95 2.84 -43.71
CA VAL A 413 -74.45 2.25 -44.98
C VAL A 413 -75.78 1.52 -44.82
N LEU A 414 -75.93 0.77 -43.73
CA LEU A 414 -77.20 0.08 -43.44
C LEU A 414 -78.35 1.04 -43.12
N SER A 415 -78.09 2.13 -42.39
CA SER A 415 -79.05 3.17 -42.06
C SER A 415 -79.50 3.97 -43.30
N LYS A 416 -78.59 4.21 -44.27
CA LYS A 416 -78.94 4.80 -45.56
C LYS A 416 -79.82 3.87 -46.41
N LYS A 417 -79.52 2.58 -46.46
CA LYS A 417 -80.35 1.59 -47.19
C LYS A 417 -81.79 1.47 -46.63
N ARG A 418 -81.96 1.56 -45.32
CA ARG A 418 -83.27 1.57 -44.65
C ARG A 418 -84.11 2.83 -44.91
N ARG A 419 -83.55 3.93 -45.33
CA ARG A 419 -84.24 5.15 -45.68
C ARG A 419 -84.61 5.22 -47.17
N GLN A 420 -84.18 4.27 -47.99
CA GLN A 420 -84.43 4.21 -49.41
C GLN A 420 -85.43 3.02 -49.80
N ALA A 421 -85.82 2.23 -48.85
CA ALA A 421 -86.89 1.21 -48.93
C ALA A 421 -88.11 1.75 -48.14
#